data_e207133d2b2b5cc6f986714031a8d11e
#
_entry.id   e207133d2b2b5cc6f986714031a8d11e
#
_cell.length_a   1.000
_cell.length_b   1.000
_cell.length_c   1.000
_cell.angle_alpha   90.00
_cell.angle_beta   90.00
_cell.angle_gamma   90.00
#
_symmetry.space_group_name_H-M   'P 1'
#
loop_
_entity.id
_entity.type
_entity.pdbx_description
1 polymer ?
#
loop_
_entity_poly.entity_id
_entity_poly.type
_entity_poly.pdbx_seq_one_letter_code
_entity_poly.pdbx_strand_id
1 'polypeptide(L)'
;MIPTAFNALPLKSPLLQNLDSLGYLEMTPIQAQSLPLILAGSDVIAQAKTGSGKTAAFGIGILERLVVTTFSVQGLVLCPTRELADQVSKELRRLARFTDNIKILTLCGGVPFGPQLGSLEHGVHIVVGTPGRILDHLRRGSLDLKALRMLVLDEADRMLDMGFQEELSAIVAAAPTNRQTLLFSATYPESIVTMSATVQHQPVTVQVEALHDGAQIKQLFYLVEKDGRIAALARILGHYRPESTLVFCNTRKECQEVADALCERNFSALAIHGDLEQRERDQVLARFANKSVSILVATDVAARGIDIKELTVVINFELPRDPEIHVHRIGRTGRAGEEGLALSLITATENKRITAIEEYIGATIPRAELESLTMPSAAARQAPMVTLCIDGGRKNKVRPGDILGALTGEMGIPGSEVGKIDVFDFHTYVAIRLASANLAMARLREHKIKGRYFKIRKF
;
A
#
# COMPACT_ATOMS: atom_id res chain seq x y z
N MET A 1 -26.03 -21.09 3.96
CA MET A 1 -25.29 -19.83 4.27
C MET A 1 -23.86 -20.21 4.63
N ILE A 2 -22.89 -19.54 4.05
CA ILE A 2 -21.47 -19.73 4.42
C ILE A 2 -21.27 -19.09 5.80
N PRO A 3 -20.67 -19.81 6.78
CA PRO A 3 -20.40 -19.22 8.10
C PRO A 3 -19.49 -17.99 7.95
N THR A 4 -19.81 -16.89 8.62
CA THR A 4 -19.01 -15.66 8.61
C THR A 4 -18.08 -15.52 9.81
N ALA A 5 -18.31 -16.29 10.88
CA ALA A 5 -17.50 -16.24 12.07
C ALA A 5 -16.19 -17.04 11.92
N PHE A 6 -15.05 -16.47 12.34
CA PHE A 6 -13.74 -17.16 12.28
C PHE A 6 -13.66 -18.40 13.17
N ASN A 7 -14.44 -18.47 14.26
CA ASN A 7 -14.51 -19.64 15.15
C ASN A 7 -15.19 -20.86 14.52
N ALA A 8 -15.87 -20.70 13.38
CA ALA A 8 -16.40 -21.80 12.60
C ALA A 8 -15.31 -22.55 11.79
N LEU A 9 -14.12 -21.98 11.71
CA LEU A 9 -12.98 -22.57 11.02
C LEU A 9 -12.08 -23.36 11.98
N PRO A 10 -11.44 -24.46 11.54
CA PRO A 10 -10.52 -25.24 12.37
C PRO A 10 -9.18 -24.56 12.54
N LEU A 11 -9.17 -23.40 13.21
CA LEU A 11 -7.97 -22.59 13.46
C LEU A 11 -7.39 -22.90 14.84
N LYS A 12 -6.04 -22.80 14.97
CA LYS A 12 -5.34 -22.93 16.24
C LYS A 12 -5.78 -21.86 17.24
N SER A 13 -5.93 -22.26 18.52
CA SER A 13 -6.39 -21.34 19.57
C SER A 13 -5.63 -20.02 19.68
N PRO A 14 -4.29 -19.97 19.59
CA PRO A 14 -3.54 -18.70 19.62
C PRO A 14 -3.90 -17.78 18.47
N LEU A 15 -4.16 -18.33 17.28
CA LEU A 15 -4.55 -17.53 16.10
C LEU A 15 -5.95 -16.97 16.28
N LEU A 16 -6.91 -17.77 16.74
CA LEU A 16 -8.29 -17.30 17.04
C LEU A 16 -8.30 -16.19 18.09
N GLN A 17 -7.58 -16.37 19.20
CA GLN A 17 -7.45 -15.35 20.24
C GLN A 17 -6.85 -14.04 19.71
N ASN A 18 -5.86 -14.16 18.83
CA ASN A 18 -5.25 -12.99 18.22
C ASN A 18 -6.21 -12.27 17.25
N LEU A 19 -6.96 -13.01 16.43
CA LEU A 19 -7.99 -12.45 15.55
C LEU A 19 -9.02 -11.65 16.33
N ASP A 20 -9.52 -12.22 17.43
CA ASP A 20 -10.46 -11.55 18.33
C ASP A 20 -9.86 -10.26 18.93
N SER A 21 -8.62 -10.32 19.46
CA SER A 21 -7.89 -9.16 19.98
C SER A 21 -7.66 -8.03 18.96
N LEU A 22 -7.65 -8.38 17.68
CA LEU A 22 -7.48 -7.46 16.55
C LEU A 22 -8.80 -6.91 16.01
N GLY A 23 -9.94 -7.35 16.56
CA GLY A 23 -11.29 -6.94 16.14
C GLY A 23 -11.75 -7.63 14.84
N TYR A 24 -11.18 -8.78 14.49
CA TYR A 24 -11.66 -9.61 13.39
C TYR A 24 -12.86 -10.44 13.88
N LEU A 25 -14.06 -9.83 13.90
CA LEU A 25 -15.27 -10.46 14.41
C LEU A 25 -15.88 -11.40 13.36
N GLU A 26 -15.96 -10.95 12.13
CA GLU A 26 -16.54 -11.68 11.01
C GLU A 26 -15.61 -11.68 9.80
N MET A 27 -15.70 -12.75 9.03
CA MET A 27 -14.99 -12.89 7.77
C MET A 27 -15.62 -12.00 6.69
N THR A 28 -14.78 -11.32 5.95
CA THR A 28 -15.22 -10.69 4.70
C THR A 28 -15.66 -11.74 3.68
N PRO A 29 -16.44 -11.38 2.64
CA PRO A 29 -16.90 -12.34 1.64
C PRO A 29 -15.78 -13.17 1.00
N ILE A 30 -14.61 -12.53 0.68
CA ILE A 30 -13.47 -13.26 0.12
C ILE A 30 -12.83 -14.21 1.13
N GLN A 31 -12.79 -13.84 2.41
CA GLN A 31 -12.28 -14.70 3.48
C GLN A 31 -13.19 -15.89 3.70
N ALA A 32 -14.51 -15.68 3.80
CA ALA A 32 -15.49 -16.73 4.03
C ALA A 32 -15.48 -17.78 2.91
N GLN A 33 -15.27 -17.37 1.65
CA GLN A 33 -15.22 -18.29 0.52
C GLN A 33 -13.85 -18.95 0.34
N SER A 34 -12.75 -18.23 0.56
CA SER A 34 -11.40 -18.75 0.27
C SER A 34 -10.77 -19.52 1.44
N LEU A 35 -10.98 -19.09 2.71
CA LEU A 35 -10.34 -19.72 3.86
C LEU A 35 -10.63 -21.22 4.00
N PRO A 36 -11.88 -21.70 3.87
CA PRO A 36 -12.14 -23.15 3.95
C PRO A 36 -11.34 -23.95 2.92
N LEU A 37 -11.21 -23.45 1.69
CA LEU A 37 -10.43 -24.07 0.61
C LEU A 37 -8.93 -24.03 0.90
N ILE A 38 -8.42 -22.89 1.38
CA ILE A 38 -7.02 -22.71 1.75
C ILE A 38 -6.65 -23.68 2.88
N LEU A 39 -7.49 -23.80 3.90
CA LEU A 39 -7.27 -24.69 5.03
C LEU A 39 -7.36 -26.18 4.63
N ALA A 40 -8.23 -26.51 3.68
CA ALA A 40 -8.32 -27.84 3.10
C ALA A 40 -7.12 -28.22 2.22
N GLY A 41 -6.32 -27.23 1.79
CA GLY A 41 -5.12 -27.47 0.99
C GLY A 41 -5.28 -27.33 -0.50
N SER A 42 -6.41 -26.84 -0.95
CA SER A 42 -6.65 -26.59 -2.38
C SER A 42 -5.84 -25.41 -2.87
N ASP A 43 -5.38 -25.45 -4.09
CA ASP A 43 -4.90 -24.27 -4.80
C ASP A 43 -6.10 -23.36 -5.06
N VAL A 44 -5.93 -22.08 -4.89
CA VAL A 44 -7.04 -21.10 -4.97
C VAL A 44 -6.65 -19.94 -5.88
N ILE A 45 -7.57 -19.60 -6.78
CA ILE A 45 -7.58 -18.32 -7.48
C ILE A 45 -8.63 -17.45 -6.80
N ALA A 46 -8.20 -16.36 -6.19
CA ALA A 46 -9.09 -15.46 -5.46
C ALA A 46 -9.15 -14.10 -6.15
N GLN A 47 -10.28 -13.84 -6.82
CA GLN A 47 -10.53 -12.56 -7.48
C GLN A 47 -11.32 -11.64 -6.55
N ALA A 48 -10.68 -10.56 -6.10
CA ALA A 48 -11.31 -9.56 -5.26
C ALA A 48 -10.53 -8.23 -5.28
N LYS A 49 -11.24 -7.12 -5.08
CA LYS A 49 -10.65 -5.77 -5.02
C LYS A 49 -9.62 -5.62 -3.90
N THR A 50 -8.74 -4.63 -4.03
CA THR A 50 -7.83 -4.21 -2.94
C THR A 50 -8.65 -3.75 -1.73
N GLY A 51 -8.23 -4.15 -0.53
CA GLY A 51 -8.95 -3.82 0.71
C GLY A 51 -10.05 -4.81 1.11
N SER A 52 -10.31 -5.86 0.32
CA SER A 52 -11.34 -6.89 0.62
C SER A 52 -10.92 -7.88 1.72
N GLY A 53 -9.71 -7.79 2.26
CA GLY A 53 -9.23 -8.71 3.31
C GLY A 53 -8.41 -9.90 2.79
N LYS A 54 -7.94 -9.88 1.53
CA LYS A 54 -7.11 -10.94 0.91
C LYS A 54 -5.87 -11.28 1.74
N THR A 55 -5.15 -10.26 2.22
CA THR A 55 -3.93 -10.44 3.01
C THR A 55 -4.16 -11.26 4.27
N ALA A 56 -5.28 -11.02 4.97
CA ALA A 56 -5.64 -11.81 6.14
C ALA A 56 -6.02 -13.25 5.73
N ALA A 57 -6.70 -13.45 4.61
CA ALA A 57 -7.06 -14.80 4.14
C ALA A 57 -5.82 -15.68 3.93
N PHE A 58 -4.86 -15.27 3.09
CA PHE A 58 -3.67 -16.07 2.89
C PHE A 58 -2.74 -16.07 4.12
N GLY A 59 -2.71 -14.99 4.89
CA GLY A 59 -1.92 -14.90 6.11
C GLY A 59 -2.36 -15.92 7.17
N ILE A 60 -3.65 -16.06 7.40
CA ILE A 60 -4.24 -17.08 8.28
C ILE A 60 -3.87 -18.49 7.75
N GLY A 61 -4.02 -18.73 6.44
CA GLY A 61 -3.67 -20.00 5.82
C GLY A 61 -2.21 -20.39 6.02
N ILE A 62 -1.27 -19.46 5.83
CA ILE A 62 0.16 -19.69 6.07
C ILE A 62 0.40 -20.03 7.54
N LEU A 63 -0.10 -19.20 8.48
CA LEU A 63 0.13 -19.35 9.91
C LEU A 63 -0.44 -20.65 10.46
N GLU A 64 -1.58 -21.10 9.95
CA GLU A 64 -2.21 -22.35 10.37
C GLU A 64 -1.36 -23.57 10.00
N ARG A 65 -0.69 -23.53 8.84
CA ARG A 65 0.16 -24.64 8.35
C ARG A 65 1.60 -24.59 8.83
N LEU A 66 1.99 -23.49 9.46
CA LEU A 66 3.38 -23.30 9.89
C LEU A 66 3.80 -24.27 11.00
N VAL A 67 5.00 -24.84 10.86
CA VAL A 67 5.70 -25.61 11.91
C VAL A 67 6.78 -24.71 12.48
N VAL A 68 6.53 -24.12 13.62
CA VAL A 68 7.38 -23.08 14.23
C VAL A 68 8.75 -23.61 14.67
N THR A 69 8.85 -24.90 14.97
CA THR A 69 10.12 -25.53 15.36
C THR A 69 11.09 -25.74 14.21
N THR A 70 10.61 -25.58 12.95
CA THR A 70 11.41 -25.79 11.74
C THR A 70 11.81 -24.43 11.16
N PHE A 71 13.05 -24.00 11.39
CA PHE A 71 13.61 -22.73 10.94
C PHE A 71 14.02 -22.78 9.45
N SER A 72 13.06 -23.04 8.58
CA SER A 72 13.21 -23.03 7.12
C SER A 72 12.04 -22.27 6.49
N VAL A 73 12.20 -21.84 5.25
CA VAL A 73 11.15 -21.10 4.51
C VAL A 73 10.01 -22.04 4.16
N GLN A 74 8.87 -21.86 4.84
CA GLN A 74 7.65 -22.64 4.66
C GLN A 74 6.55 -21.87 3.92
N GLY A 75 6.58 -20.54 4.02
CA GLY A 75 5.69 -19.64 3.30
C GLY A 75 6.48 -18.63 2.47
N LEU A 76 6.11 -18.45 1.21
CA LEU A 76 6.63 -17.41 0.33
C LEU A 76 5.48 -16.60 -0.23
N VAL A 77 5.53 -15.28 -0.04
CA VAL A 77 4.58 -14.33 -0.63
C VAL A 77 5.31 -13.42 -1.59
N LEU A 78 4.91 -13.44 -2.85
CA LEU A 78 5.41 -12.56 -3.90
C LEU A 78 4.47 -11.38 -4.08
N CYS A 79 5.02 -10.18 -4.09
CA CYS A 79 4.32 -8.91 -4.25
C CYS A 79 4.97 -8.09 -5.37
N PRO A 80 4.21 -7.33 -6.19
CA PRO A 80 4.76 -6.53 -7.28
C PRO A 80 5.67 -5.39 -6.82
N THR A 81 5.41 -4.82 -5.63
CA THR A 81 6.13 -3.66 -5.12
C THR A 81 6.68 -3.89 -3.71
N ARG A 82 7.68 -3.10 -3.34
CA ARG A 82 8.31 -3.12 -2.01
C ARG A 82 7.33 -2.66 -0.93
N GLU A 83 6.56 -1.65 -1.26
CA GLU A 83 5.55 -1.05 -0.38
C GLU A 83 4.49 -2.10 0.00
N LEU A 84 3.99 -2.86 -0.98
CA LEU A 84 3.05 -3.94 -0.72
C LEU A 84 3.70 -5.07 0.09
N ALA A 85 4.93 -5.46 -0.25
CA ALA A 85 5.65 -6.48 0.51
C ALA A 85 5.87 -6.09 1.99
N ASP A 86 6.15 -4.80 2.27
CA ASP A 86 6.26 -4.29 3.63
C ASP A 86 4.91 -4.29 4.36
N GLN A 87 3.82 -3.92 3.68
CA GLN A 87 2.45 -3.98 4.23
C GLN A 87 2.06 -5.42 4.57
N VAL A 88 2.23 -6.35 3.63
CA VAL A 88 1.96 -7.78 3.83
C VAL A 88 2.78 -8.32 5.00
N SER A 89 4.07 -7.98 5.06
CA SER A 89 4.94 -8.40 6.16
C SER A 89 4.49 -7.85 7.52
N LYS A 90 4.01 -6.61 7.57
CA LYS A 90 3.46 -6.00 8.79
C LYS A 90 2.17 -6.69 9.22
N GLU A 91 1.29 -6.98 8.27
CA GLU A 91 0.03 -7.66 8.55
C GLU A 91 0.26 -9.11 9.00
N LEU A 92 1.16 -9.84 8.36
CA LEU A 92 1.55 -11.18 8.82
C LEU A 92 2.13 -11.18 10.24
N ARG A 93 2.97 -10.18 10.60
CA ARG A 93 3.48 -10.04 11.98
C ARG A 93 2.37 -9.72 12.97
N ARG A 94 1.37 -8.93 12.55
CA ARG A 94 0.19 -8.61 13.36
C ARG A 94 -0.65 -9.85 13.59
N LEU A 95 -0.89 -10.66 12.57
CA LEU A 95 -1.62 -11.93 12.66
C LEU A 95 -0.86 -13.00 13.45
N ALA A 96 0.48 -12.97 13.45
CA ALA A 96 1.32 -13.92 14.16
C ALA A 96 1.59 -13.56 15.64
N ARG A 97 1.02 -12.45 16.15
CA ARG A 97 1.41 -11.86 17.44
C ARG A 97 1.31 -12.80 18.64
N PHE A 98 0.36 -13.72 18.65
CA PHE A 98 0.12 -14.68 19.74
C PHE A 98 0.80 -16.04 19.50
N THR A 99 1.63 -16.14 18.47
CA THR A 99 2.43 -17.32 18.21
C THR A 99 3.92 -16.96 18.34
N ASP A 100 4.58 -17.51 19.35
CA ASP A 100 5.98 -17.19 19.62
C ASP A 100 6.94 -17.70 18.52
N ASN A 101 8.08 -17.02 18.43
CA ASN A 101 9.23 -17.38 17.58
C ASN A 101 8.98 -17.43 16.06
N ILE A 102 7.87 -16.91 15.54
CA ILE A 102 7.69 -16.80 14.07
C ILE A 102 8.62 -15.70 13.53
N LYS A 103 9.46 -16.08 12.57
CA LYS A 103 10.36 -15.16 11.86
C LYS A 103 9.82 -14.87 10.46
N ILE A 104 9.51 -13.61 10.19
CA ILE A 104 9.02 -13.11 8.91
C ILE A 104 10.05 -12.14 8.35
N LEU A 105 10.59 -12.43 7.17
CA LEU A 105 11.61 -11.63 6.51
C LEU A 105 11.06 -10.98 5.24
N THR A 106 11.37 -9.71 5.05
CA THR A 106 11.03 -8.98 3.81
C THR A 106 12.26 -8.92 2.91
N LEU A 107 12.17 -9.45 1.69
CA LEU A 107 13.22 -9.46 0.68
C LEU A 107 12.82 -8.59 -0.52
N CYS A 108 13.28 -7.35 -0.52
CA CYS A 108 13.01 -6.39 -1.59
C CYS A 108 14.31 -5.75 -2.09
N GLY A 109 14.34 -5.33 -3.33
CA GLY A 109 15.43 -4.54 -3.89
C GLY A 109 15.55 -3.16 -3.23
N GLY A 110 16.58 -2.35 -3.56
CA GLY A 110 16.78 -0.98 -3.05
C GLY A 110 17.24 -0.89 -1.60
N VAL A 111 17.46 -2.02 -0.93
CA VAL A 111 18.16 -2.09 0.34
C VAL A 111 19.40 -2.97 0.20
N PRO A 112 20.44 -2.77 1.03
CA PRO A 112 21.66 -3.57 0.97
C PRO A 112 21.38 -5.08 1.09
N PHE A 113 22.10 -5.89 0.32
CA PHE A 113 21.95 -7.34 0.29
C PHE A 113 22.41 -8.02 1.60
N GLY A 114 23.50 -7.54 2.19
CA GLY A 114 24.15 -8.15 3.35
C GLY A 114 23.22 -8.34 4.57
N PRO A 115 22.45 -7.35 5.02
CA PRO A 115 21.49 -7.52 6.12
C PRO A 115 20.40 -8.55 5.83
N GLN A 116 19.99 -8.73 4.57
CA GLN A 116 19.03 -9.77 4.18
C GLN A 116 19.68 -11.15 4.25
N LEU A 117 20.91 -11.29 3.78
CA LEU A 117 21.71 -12.51 3.86
C LEU A 117 21.87 -12.97 5.31
N GLY A 118 22.36 -12.09 6.21
CA GLY A 118 22.50 -12.41 7.62
C GLY A 118 21.19 -12.81 8.29
N SER A 119 20.04 -12.27 7.87
CA SER A 119 18.73 -12.67 8.39
C SER A 119 18.34 -14.08 7.92
N LEU A 120 18.65 -14.45 6.69
CA LEU A 120 18.39 -15.79 6.13
C LEU A 120 19.25 -16.87 6.81
N GLU A 121 20.52 -16.57 7.10
CA GLU A 121 21.44 -17.48 7.82
C GLU A 121 20.94 -17.90 9.20
N HIS A 122 20.18 -17.00 9.87
CA HIS A 122 19.56 -17.31 11.18
C HIS A 122 18.25 -18.12 11.08
N GLY A 123 17.85 -18.49 9.86
CA GLY A 123 16.61 -19.20 9.57
C GLY A 123 15.36 -18.32 9.68
N VAL A 124 14.44 -18.50 8.77
CA VAL A 124 13.18 -17.77 8.69
C VAL A 124 12.05 -18.71 8.29
N HIS A 125 10.81 -18.40 8.71
CA HIS A 125 9.65 -19.22 8.43
C HIS A 125 8.86 -18.72 7.21
N ILE A 126 8.73 -17.41 7.10
CA ILE A 126 7.96 -16.76 6.04
C ILE A 126 8.82 -15.70 5.38
N VAL A 127 8.88 -15.75 4.08
CA VAL A 127 9.51 -14.72 3.24
C VAL A 127 8.43 -13.98 2.47
N VAL A 128 8.50 -12.66 2.50
CA VAL A 128 7.66 -11.78 1.67
C VAL A 128 8.59 -10.94 0.82
N GLY A 129 8.38 -10.87 -0.49
CA GLY A 129 9.31 -10.12 -1.31
C GLY A 129 8.85 -9.81 -2.72
N THR A 130 9.70 -9.04 -3.43
CA THR A 130 9.50 -8.76 -4.86
C THR A 130 10.23 -9.80 -5.70
N PRO A 131 9.66 -10.22 -6.87
CA PRO A 131 10.19 -11.31 -7.67
C PRO A 131 11.69 -11.20 -7.96
N GLY A 132 12.17 -10.05 -8.45
CA GLY A 132 13.57 -9.85 -8.79
C GLY A 132 14.54 -10.08 -7.61
N ARG A 133 14.23 -9.61 -6.39
CA ARG A 133 15.10 -9.82 -5.21
C ARG A 133 15.04 -11.26 -4.69
N ILE A 134 13.90 -11.91 -4.76
CA ILE A 134 13.76 -13.32 -4.43
C ILE A 134 14.63 -14.16 -5.38
N LEU A 135 14.56 -13.89 -6.67
CA LEU A 135 15.38 -14.58 -7.68
C LEU A 135 16.88 -14.32 -7.48
N ASP A 136 17.29 -13.10 -7.10
CA ASP A 136 18.68 -12.80 -6.74
C ASP A 136 19.19 -13.69 -5.59
N HIS A 137 18.40 -13.86 -4.53
CA HIS A 137 18.76 -14.73 -3.40
C HIS A 137 18.79 -16.21 -3.79
N LEU A 138 17.87 -16.68 -4.65
CA LEU A 138 17.87 -18.05 -5.18
C LEU A 138 19.11 -18.32 -6.03
N ARG A 139 19.44 -17.43 -6.97
CA ARG A 139 20.62 -17.55 -7.84
C ARG A 139 21.93 -17.57 -7.06
N ARG A 140 22.02 -16.87 -5.93
CA ARG A 140 23.17 -16.86 -5.03
C ARG A 140 23.20 -18.01 -4.03
N GLY A 141 22.16 -18.87 -4.02
CA GLY A 141 22.04 -19.99 -3.08
C GLY A 141 21.82 -19.55 -1.62
N SER A 142 21.49 -18.29 -1.37
CA SER A 142 21.23 -17.76 -0.03
C SER A 142 19.79 -17.94 0.43
N LEU A 143 18.88 -18.28 -0.47
CA LEU A 143 17.49 -18.66 -0.19
C LEU A 143 17.26 -20.08 -0.67
N ASP A 144 16.80 -20.96 0.22
CA ASP A 144 16.39 -22.33 -0.09
C ASP A 144 14.88 -22.46 0.09
N LEU A 145 14.20 -22.95 -0.94
CA LEU A 145 12.76 -23.17 -0.94
C LEU A 145 12.35 -24.66 -0.80
N LYS A 146 13.28 -25.57 -0.52
CA LYS A 146 12.98 -27.02 -0.42
C LYS A 146 11.91 -27.37 0.60
N ALA A 147 11.77 -26.55 1.67
CA ALA A 147 10.75 -26.74 2.69
C ALA A 147 9.47 -25.91 2.45
N LEU A 148 9.34 -25.27 1.29
CA LEU A 148 8.20 -24.43 0.97
C LEU A 148 6.92 -25.26 0.88
N ARG A 149 5.91 -24.86 1.66
CA ARG A 149 4.59 -25.51 1.71
C ARG A 149 3.51 -24.67 1.05
N MET A 150 3.67 -23.34 1.08
CA MET A 150 2.69 -22.41 0.51
C MET A 150 3.38 -21.28 -0.25
N LEU A 151 3.01 -21.12 -1.50
CA LEU A 151 3.36 -19.99 -2.37
C LEU A 151 2.13 -19.10 -2.55
N VAL A 152 2.29 -17.81 -2.33
CA VAL A 152 1.24 -16.82 -2.56
C VAL A 152 1.73 -15.82 -3.60
N LEU A 153 0.91 -15.59 -4.62
CA LEU A 153 1.09 -14.51 -5.59
C LEU A 153 0.03 -13.44 -5.30
N ASP A 154 0.44 -12.34 -4.67
CA ASP A 154 -0.48 -11.23 -4.33
C ASP A 154 -0.36 -10.13 -5.38
N GLU A 155 -1.50 -9.63 -5.86
CA GLU A 155 -1.62 -8.75 -7.04
C GLU A 155 -0.90 -9.34 -8.27
N ALA A 156 -1.24 -10.58 -8.61
CA ALA A 156 -0.59 -11.33 -9.70
C ALA A 156 -0.72 -10.63 -11.07
N ASP A 157 -1.89 -10.04 -11.37
CA ASP A 157 -2.14 -9.21 -12.54
C ASP A 157 -1.08 -8.09 -12.65
N ARG A 158 -0.76 -7.45 -11.55
CA ARG A 158 0.22 -6.37 -11.48
C ARG A 158 1.65 -6.86 -11.69
N MET A 159 1.98 -8.04 -11.20
CA MET A 159 3.31 -8.62 -11.45
C MET A 159 3.53 -8.89 -12.94
N LEU A 160 2.51 -9.36 -13.66
CA LEU A 160 2.57 -9.56 -15.11
C LEU A 160 2.66 -8.22 -15.86
N ASP A 161 1.85 -7.22 -15.50
CA ASP A 161 1.91 -5.87 -16.07
C ASP A 161 3.30 -5.22 -15.94
N MET A 162 4.02 -5.55 -14.87
CA MET A 162 5.39 -5.05 -14.60
C MET A 162 6.48 -5.90 -15.28
N GLY A 163 6.10 -6.95 -16.00
CA GLY A 163 7.00 -7.80 -16.76
C GLY A 163 7.76 -8.85 -15.94
N PHE A 164 7.29 -9.20 -14.73
CA PHE A 164 7.96 -10.20 -13.87
C PHE A 164 7.69 -11.65 -14.26
N GLN A 165 7.22 -11.93 -15.46
CA GLN A 165 6.84 -13.28 -15.87
C GLN A 165 8.01 -14.28 -15.82
N GLU A 166 9.21 -13.86 -16.25
CA GLU A 166 10.40 -14.70 -16.23
C GLU A 166 10.85 -15.02 -14.81
N GLU A 167 10.88 -14.00 -13.93
CA GLU A 167 11.25 -14.16 -12.54
C GLU A 167 10.26 -15.08 -11.81
N LEU A 168 8.96 -14.91 -12.03
CA LEU A 168 7.92 -15.77 -11.46
C LEU A 168 8.11 -17.22 -11.87
N SER A 169 8.34 -17.47 -13.17
CA SER A 169 8.58 -18.82 -13.69
C SER A 169 9.82 -19.47 -13.08
N ALA A 170 10.91 -18.70 -12.93
CA ALA A 170 12.16 -19.18 -12.34
C ALA A 170 11.99 -19.50 -10.83
N ILE A 171 11.25 -18.67 -10.08
CA ILE A 171 10.96 -18.91 -8.65
C ILE A 171 10.09 -20.15 -8.48
N VAL A 172 9.05 -20.30 -9.31
CA VAL A 172 8.15 -21.47 -9.29
C VAL A 172 8.92 -22.76 -9.59
N ALA A 173 9.83 -22.74 -10.56
CA ALA A 173 10.69 -23.88 -10.90
C ALA A 173 11.66 -24.28 -9.77
N ALA A 174 12.07 -23.33 -8.92
CA ALA A 174 12.91 -23.60 -7.75
C ALA A 174 12.14 -24.10 -6.52
N ALA A 175 10.81 -24.03 -6.54
CA ALA A 175 9.95 -24.43 -5.43
C ALA A 175 9.48 -25.88 -5.58
N PRO A 176 9.18 -26.61 -4.47
CA PRO A 176 8.63 -27.97 -4.53
C PRO A 176 7.31 -28.04 -5.31
N THR A 177 7.09 -29.13 -6.02
CA THR A 177 5.84 -29.33 -6.80
C THR A 177 4.63 -29.63 -5.92
N ASN A 178 4.82 -30.20 -4.75
CA ASN A 178 3.77 -30.56 -3.80
C ASN A 178 3.35 -29.42 -2.86
N ARG A 179 3.73 -28.17 -3.18
CA ARG A 179 3.29 -26.98 -2.44
C ARG A 179 1.83 -26.65 -2.77
N GLN A 180 1.18 -25.93 -1.87
CA GLN A 180 -0.07 -25.22 -2.19
C GLN A 180 0.26 -23.86 -2.81
N THR A 181 -0.44 -23.47 -3.88
CA THR A 181 -0.25 -22.18 -4.54
C THR A 181 -1.54 -21.37 -4.53
N LEU A 182 -1.48 -20.18 -3.96
CA LEU A 182 -2.59 -19.23 -3.87
C LEU A 182 -2.32 -18.04 -4.80
N LEU A 183 -3.26 -17.74 -5.67
CA LEU A 183 -3.19 -16.60 -6.57
C LEU A 183 -4.28 -15.60 -6.22
N PHE A 184 -3.88 -14.39 -5.83
CA PHE A 184 -4.76 -13.28 -5.54
C PHE A 184 -4.59 -12.20 -6.59
N SER A 185 -5.70 -11.78 -7.20
CA SER A 185 -5.73 -10.77 -8.25
C SER A 185 -6.97 -9.91 -8.14
N ALA A 186 -6.92 -8.68 -8.63
CA ALA A 186 -8.12 -7.85 -8.78
C ALA A 186 -8.85 -8.20 -10.08
N THR A 187 -8.11 -8.59 -11.11
CA THR A 187 -8.61 -8.91 -12.46
C THR A 187 -8.19 -10.30 -12.87
N TYR A 188 -8.84 -10.86 -13.88
CA TYR A 188 -8.55 -12.22 -14.36
C TYR A 188 -8.42 -12.27 -15.88
N PRO A 189 -7.47 -11.51 -16.47
CA PRO A 189 -7.21 -11.56 -17.90
C PRO A 189 -6.62 -12.91 -18.34
N GLU A 190 -6.57 -13.15 -19.64
CA GLU A 190 -6.05 -14.41 -20.23
C GLU A 190 -4.60 -14.70 -19.79
N SER A 191 -3.79 -13.67 -19.57
CA SER A 191 -2.43 -13.81 -19.06
C SER A 191 -2.38 -14.44 -17.66
N ILE A 192 -3.32 -14.11 -16.79
CA ILE A 192 -3.48 -14.74 -15.46
C ILE A 192 -3.96 -16.17 -15.57
N VAL A 193 -4.89 -16.46 -16.49
CA VAL A 193 -5.33 -17.84 -16.77
C VAL A 193 -4.14 -18.71 -17.18
N THR A 194 -3.35 -18.23 -18.14
CA THR A 194 -2.16 -18.92 -18.65
C THR A 194 -1.13 -19.14 -17.53
N MET A 195 -0.84 -18.11 -16.73
CA MET A 195 0.08 -18.24 -15.60
C MET A 195 -0.44 -19.24 -14.57
N SER A 196 -1.71 -19.15 -14.19
CA SER A 196 -2.33 -20.08 -13.24
C SER A 196 -2.17 -21.54 -13.68
N ALA A 197 -2.42 -21.84 -14.95
CA ALA A 197 -2.25 -23.17 -15.50
C ALA A 197 -0.82 -23.73 -15.38
N THR A 198 0.20 -22.86 -15.27
CA THR A 198 1.60 -23.27 -15.11
C THR A 198 2.05 -23.38 -13.66
N VAL A 199 1.43 -22.66 -12.73
CA VAL A 199 1.90 -22.57 -11.34
C VAL A 199 1.02 -23.26 -10.32
N GLN A 200 -0.23 -23.63 -10.67
CA GLN A 200 -1.23 -24.21 -9.78
C GLN A 200 -1.69 -25.60 -10.26
N HIS A 201 -2.20 -26.40 -9.31
CA HIS A 201 -2.77 -27.72 -9.57
C HIS A 201 -4.27 -27.71 -9.30
N GLN A 202 -5.09 -27.85 -10.35
CA GLN A 202 -6.56 -27.88 -10.26
C GLN A 202 -7.12 -26.80 -9.30
N PRO A 203 -6.82 -25.53 -9.53
CA PRO A 203 -7.20 -24.47 -8.61
C PRO A 203 -8.72 -24.29 -8.55
N VAL A 204 -9.22 -23.98 -7.37
CA VAL A 204 -10.62 -23.56 -7.18
C VAL A 204 -10.68 -22.05 -7.32
N THR A 205 -11.55 -21.58 -8.22
CA THR A 205 -11.76 -20.14 -8.42
C THR A 205 -12.80 -19.63 -7.43
N VAL A 206 -12.42 -18.61 -6.68
CA VAL A 206 -13.29 -17.83 -5.80
C VAL A 206 -13.37 -16.42 -6.38
N GLN A 207 -14.57 -16.07 -6.80
CA GLN A 207 -14.83 -14.72 -7.31
C GLN A 207 -15.86 -14.05 -6.40
N VAL A 208 -15.43 -13.00 -5.74
CA VAL A 208 -16.35 -12.13 -5.02
C VAL A 208 -16.69 -10.98 -5.96
N GLU A 209 -17.91 -11.04 -6.50
CA GLU A 209 -18.43 -9.88 -7.21
C GLU A 209 -18.27 -8.67 -6.27
N ALA A 210 -17.79 -7.60 -6.84
CA ALA A 210 -17.84 -6.34 -6.15
C ALA A 210 -19.33 -6.03 -5.96
N LEU A 211 -19.92 -6.56 -4.87
CA LEU A 211 -21.09 -5.90 -4.33
C LEU A 211 -20.67 -4.42 -4.28
N HIS A 212 -21.37 -3.60 -5.03
CA HIS A 212 -21.31 -2.17 -4.84
C HIS A 212 -21.81 -1.94 -3.40
N ASP A 213 -20.94 -2.24 -2.42
CA ASP A 213 -21.11 -1.71 -1.08
C ASP A 213 -21.19 -0.21 -1.29
N GLY A 214 -22.34 0.35 -1.02
CA GLY A 214 -22.85 1.67 -1.36
C GLY A 214 -21.97 2.91 -1.18
N ALA A 215 -20.66 2.75 -1.19
CA ALA A 215 -19.71 3.83 -1.34
C ALA A 215 -19.78 4.31 -2.80
N GLN A 216 -20.69 5.23 -3.06
CA GLN A 216 -20.81 5.89 -4.35
C GLN A 216 -19.56 6.74 -4.57
N ILE A 217 -18.68 6.27 -5.45
CA ILE A 217 -17.62 7.15 -5.96
C ILE A 217 -18.29 8.09 -6.97
N LYS A 218 -18.47 9.33 -6.54
CA LYS A 218 -18.97 10.38 -7.43
C LYS A 218 -17.87 10.71 -8.44
N GLN A 219 -18.13 10.50 -9.72
CA GLN A 219 -17.20 10.79 -10.80
C GLN A 219 -17.65 12.04 -11.55
N LEU A 220 -16.68 12.93 -11.88
CA LEU A 220 -16.92 14.12 -12.70
C LEU A 220 -15.75 14.31 -13.67
N PHE A 221 -16.07 14.63 -14.91
CA PHE A 221 -15.11 15.00 -15.95
C PHE A 221 -15.15 16.50 -16.20
N TYR A 222 -13.99 17.17 -16.13
CA TYR A 222 -13.81 18.58 -16.42
C TYR A 222 -13.11 18.73 -17.77
N LEU A 223 -13.81 19.35 -18.74
CA LEU A 223 -13.22 19.67 -20.03
C LEU A 223 -12.24 20.84 -19.87
N VAL A 224 -11.01 20.66 -20.33
CA VAL A 224 -9.93 21.63 -20.21
C VAL A 224 -9.12 21.74 -21.49
N GLU A 225 -8.51 22.88 -21.73
CA GLU A 225 -7.46 23.05 -22.71
C GLU A 225 -6.19 22.34 -22.24
N LYS A 226 -5.42 21.76 -23.18
CA LYS A 226 -4.22 21.00 -22.85
C LYS A 226 -3.24 21.79 -21.98
N ASP A 227 -2.97 23.03 -22.36
CA ASP A 227 -2.03 23.93 -21.66
C ASP A 227 -2.66 24.53 -20.38
N GLY A 228 -3.97 24.40 -20.20
CA GLY A 228 -4.72 24.87 -19.04
C GLY A 228 -4.84 23.87 -17.88
N ARG A 229 -4.34 22.63 -18.01
CA ARG A 229 -4.54 21.54 -17.02
C ARG A 229 -4.04 21.90 -15.63
N ILE A 230 -2.88 22.56 -15.48
CA ILE A 230 -2.33 22.93 -14.16
C ILE A 230 -3.21 24.00 -13.49
N ALA A 231 -3.68 24.98 -14.26
CA ALA A 231 -4.58 26.02 -13.74
C ALA A 231 -5.94 25.43 -13.33
N ALA A 232 -6.47 24.51 -14.13
CA ALA A 232 -7.69 23.77 -13.83
C ALA A 232 -7.55 22.91 -12.57
N LEU A 233 -6.45 22.18 -12.43
CA LEU A 233 -6.13 21.40 -11.23
C LEU A 233 -6.09 22.28 -9.99
N ALA A 234 -5.37 23.42 -10.04
CA ALA A 234 -5.30 24.35 -8.94
C ALA A 234 -6.69 24.94 -8.57
N ARG A 235 -7.53 25.21 -9.56
CA ARG A 235 -8.91 25.68 -9.35
C ARG A 235 -9.78 24.61 -8.67
N ILE A 236 -9.71 23.36 -9.12
CA ILE A 236 -10.40 22.23 -8.52
C ILE A 236 -9.95 22.04 -7.06
N LEU A 237 -8.65 21.99 -6.80
CA LEU A 237 -8.10 21.85 -5.45
C LEU A 237 -8.48 23.04 -4.54
N GLY A 238 -8.52 24.23 -5.08
CA GLY A 238 -8.97 25.45 -4.36
C GLY A 238 -10.46 25.41 -3.99
N HIS A 239 -11.30 24.89 -4.88
CA HIS A 239 -12.76 24.78 -4.67
C HIS A 239 -13.08 23.67 -3.64
N TYR A 240 -12.65 22.43 -3.89
CA TYR A 240 -12.99 21.28 -3.06
C TYR A 240 -12.23 21.23 -1.73
N ARG A 241 -11.05 21.84 -1.65
CA ARG A 241 -10.19 21.92 -0.45
C ARG A 241 -10.05 20.58 0.29
N PRO A 242 -9.74 19.49 -0.42
CA PRO A 242 -9.69 18.15 0.18
C PRO A 242 -8.60 18.03 1.24
N GLU A 243 -8.80 17.16 2.24
CA GLU A 243 -7.78 16.88 3.26
C GLU A 243 -6.62 16.06 2.72
N SER A 244 -6.94 15.13 1.83
CA SER A 244 -5.96 14.26 1.17
C SER A 244 -6.36 14.01 -0.28
N THR A 245 -5.43 14.21 -1.20
CA THR A 245 -5.65 14.06 -2.64
C THR A 245 -4.54 13.25 -3.27
N LEU A 246 -4.90 12.29 -4.10
CA LEU A 246 -3.97 11.61 -4.99
C LEU A 246 -4.23 12.07 -6.43
N VAL A 247 -3.22 12.68 -7.05
CA VAL A 247 -3.25 13.14 -8.43
C VAL A 247 -2.46 12.18 -9.29
N PHE A 248 -3.09 11.61 -10.32
CA PHE A 248 -2.46 10.67 -11.24
C PHE A 248 -1.97 11.34 -12.51
N CYS A 249 -0.69 11.15 -12.82
CA CYS A 249 -0.05 11.53 -14.08
C CYS A 249 0.45 10.28 -14.82
N ASN A 250 0.52 10.36 -16.16
CA ASN A 250 0.94 9.22 -16.97
C ASN A 250 2.47 9.06 -17.05
N THR A 251 3.25 10.12 -16.82
CA THR A 251 4.72 10.09 -16.90
C THR A 251 5.38 10.61 -15.63
N ARG A 252 6.62 10.15 -15.38
CA ARG A 252 7.44 10.60 -14.23
C ARG A 252 7.75 12.09 -14.30
N LYS A 253 8.10 12.58 -15.50
CA LYS A 253 8.41 13.99 -15.73
C LYS A 253 7.23 14.89 -15.41
N GLU A 254 6.05 14.57 -15.95
CA GLU A 254 4.82 15.31 -15.68
C GLU A 254 4.44 15.27 -14.20
N CYS A 255 4.63 14.12 -13.54
CA CYS A 255 4.40 13.97 -12.11
C CYS A 255 5.19 14.99 -11.27
N GLN A 256 6.48 15.17 -11.59
CA GLN A 256 7.33 16.17 -10.93
C GLN A 256 6.91 17.60 -11.29
N GLU A 257 6.70 17.89 -12.58
CA GLU A 257 6.29 19.21 -13.06
C GLU A 257 4.98 19.70 -12.43
N VAL A 258 3.99 18.79 -12.30
CA VAL A 258 2.71 19.08 -11.66
C VAL A 258 2.88 19.38 -10.17
N ALA A 259 3.69 18.58 -9.46
CA ALA A 259 3.95 18.81 -8.04
C ALA A 259 4.64 20.15 -7.81
N ASP A 260 5.65 20.48 -8.61
CA ASP A 260 6.40 21.74 -8.50
C ASP A 260 5.49 22.95 -8.81
N ALA A 261 4.70 22.87 -9.88
CA ALA A 261 3.74 23.91 -10.24
C ALA A 261 2.63 24.14 -9.19
N LEU A 262 2.23 23.09 -8.46
CA LEU A 262 1.32 23.22 -7.33
C LEU A 262 2.01 23.90 -6.12
N CYS A 263 3.27 23.55 -5.83
CA CYS A 263 4.06 24.19 -4.78
C CYS A 263 4.26 25.70 -5.04
N GLU A 264 4.53 26.10 -6.28
CA GLU A 264 4.62 27.52 -6.69
C GLU A 264 3.31 28.28 -6.44
N ARG A 265 2.18 27.56 -6.44
CA ARG A 265 0.85 28.11 -6.12
C ARG A 265 0.46 27.95 -4.65
N ASN A 266 1.44 27.69 -3.77
CA ASN A 266 1.29 27.50 -2.33
C ASN A 266 0.42 26.30 -1.92
N PHE A 267 0.26 25.28 -2.76
CA PHE A 267 -0.29 23.99 -2.35
C PHE A 267 0.78 23.11 -1.70
N SER A 268 0.39 22.32 -0.72
CA SER A 268 1.27 21.33 -0.09
C SER A 268 1.25 20.05 -0.92
N ALA A 269 2.17 19.95 -1.90
CA ALA A 269 2.24 18.84 -2.85
C ALA A 269 3.61 18.17 -2.85
N LEU A 270 3.66 16.86 -3.11
CA LEU A 270 4.87 16.09 -3.36
C LEU A 270 4.65 15.12 -4.52
N ALA A 271 5.70 14.89 -5.31
CA ALA A 271 5.71 13.86 -6.35
C ALA A 271 6.21 12.51 -5.80
N ILE A 272 5.64 11.41 -6.34
CA ILE A 272 6.17 10.06 -6.15
C ILE A 272 6.22 9.32 -7.49
N HIS A 273 7.41 8.94 -7.91
CA HIS A 273 7.65 8.25 -9.18
C HIS A 273 8.89 7.35 -9.10
N GLY A 274 9.14 6.58 -10.16
CA GLY A 274 10.19 5.56 -10.18
C GLY A 274 11.63 6.07 -10.13
N ASP A 275 11.86 7.37 -10.38
CA ASP A 275 13.23 7.95 -10.35
C ASP A 275 13.65 8.35 -8.92
N LEU A 276 12.73 8.39 -7.97
CA LEU A 276 13.06 8.66 -6.57
C LEU A 276 13.80 7.47 -5.94
N GLU A 277 14.84 7.76 -5.16
CA GLU A 277 15.47 6.76 -4.32
C GLU A 277 14.50 6.22 -3.27
N GLN A 278 14.74 4.99 -2.78
CA GLN A 278 13.84 4.36 -1.80
C GLN A 278 13.64 5.22 -0.54
N ARG A 279 14.71 5.87 -0.07
CA ARG A 279 14.64 6.77 1.09
C ARG A 279 13.73 7.98 0.85
N GLU A 280 13.78 8.53 -0.35
CA GLU A 280 12.93 9.66 -0.74
C GLU A 280 11.46 9.22 -0.85
N ARG A 281 11.21 8.03 -1.43
CA ARG A 281 9.86 7.44 -1.50
C ARG A 281 9.29 7.22 -0.09
N ASP A 282 10.07 6.63 0.82
CA ASP A 282 9.67 6.42 2.21
C ASP A 282 9.33 7.75 2.91
N GLN A 283 10.13 8.79 2.66
CA GLN A 283 9.88 10.14 3.18
C GLN A 283 8.60 10.76 2.64
N VAL A 284 8.39 10.70 1.33
CA VAL A 284 7.16 11.22 0.68
C VAL A 284 5.92 10.53 1.24
N LEU A 285 5.96 9.20 1.30
CA LEU A 285 4.84 8.41 1.81
C LEU A 285 4.57 8.67 3.30
N ALA A 286 5.62 8.77 4.13
CA ALA A 286 5.46 9.09 5.54
C ALA A 286 4.82 10.47 5.73
N ARG A 287 5.25 11.48 4.96
CA ARG A 287 4.72 12.85 5.02
C ARG A 287 3.27 12.94 4.54
N PHE A 288 2.89 12.18 3.54
CA PHE A 288 1.52 12.11 3.07
C PHE A 288 0.62 11.36 4.06
N ALA A 289 1.05 10.16 4.50
CA ALA A 289 0.30 9.33 5.44
C ALA A 289 0.10 9.98 6.82
N ASN A 290 0.96 10.92 7.22
CA ASN A 290 0.89 11.64 8.49
C ASN A 290 0.26 13.04 8.35
N LYS A 291 -0.37 13.35 7.21
CA LYS A 291 -1.07 14.61 6.92
C LYS A 291 -0.19 15.87 6.95
N SER A 292 1.13 15.74 6.76
CA SER A 292 2.05 16.89 6.59
C SER A 292 2.10 17.39 5.15
N VAL A 293 1.53 16.66 4.23
CA VAL A 293 1.32 16.99 2.82
C VAL A 293 -0.10 16.57 2.46
N SER A 294 -0.83 17.44 1.78
CA SER A 294 -2.23 17.17 1.39
C SER A 294 -2.39 16.61 -0.01
N ILE A 295 -1.40 16.81 -0.88
CA ILE A 295 -1.47 16.40 -2.28
C ILE A 295 -0.29 15.51 -2.62
N LEU A 296 -0.58 14.30 -3.06
CA LEU A 296 0.42 13.38 -3.61
C LEU A 296 0.21 13.27 -5.11
N VAL A 297 1.20 13.66 -5.90
CA VAL A 297 1.18 13.48 -7.36
C VAL A 297 1.95 12.21 -7.70
N ALA A 298 1.33 11.27 -8.40
CA ALA A 298 1.88 9.94 -8.57
C ALA A 298 1.70 9.40 -10.00
N THR A 299 2.65 8.57 -10.43
CA THR A 299 2.42 7.67 -11.56
C THR A 299 1.71 6.39 -11.08
N ASP A 300 1.01 5.67 -11.97
CA ASP A 300 0.32 4.42 -11.62
C ASP A 300 1.24 3.43 -10.92
N VAL A 301 2.46 3.24 -11.47
CA VAL A 301 3.44 2.30 -10.90
C VAL A 301 3.85 2.72 -9.48
N ALA A 302 4.05 4.00 -9.25
CA ALA A 302 4.47 4.49 -7.93
C ALA A 302 3.32 4.54 -6.92
N ALA A 303 2.08 4.71 -7.37
CA ALA A 303 0.89 4.69 -6.53
C ALA A 303 0.41 3.27 -6.18
N ARG A 304 0.94 2.25 -6.88
CA ARG A 304 0.64 0.83 -6.61
C ARG A 304 1.25 0.40 -5.28
N GLY A 305 0.52 -0.41 -4.53
CA GLY A 305 0.98 -0.92 -3.24
C GLY A 305 1.03 0.13 -2.12
N ILE A 306 0.59 1.37 -2.36
CA ILE A 306 0.51 2.38 -1.32
C ILE A 306 -0.81 2.17 -0.57
N ASP A 307 -0.72 1.78 0.71
CA ASP A 307 -1.88 1.75 1.62
C ASP A 307 -2.14 3.17 2.13
N ILE A 308 -2.75 3.99 1.28
CA ILE A 308 -3.25 5.27 1.71
C ILE A 308 -4.71 5.05 2.09
N LYS A 309 -4.95 5.04 3.39
CA LYS A 309 -6.30 5.04 3.96
C LYS A 309 -6.90 6.44 3.83
N GLU A 310 -8.20 6.50 3.58
CA GLU A 310 -8.98 7.75 3.67
C GLU A 310 -8.58 8.84 2.65
N LEU A 311 -8.42 8.49 1.37
CA LEU A 311 -8.33 9.51 0.33
C LEU A 311 -9.70 10.14 0.12
N THR A 312 -9.80 11.45 0.36
CA THR A 312 -11.04 12.19 0.12
C THR A 312 -11.30 12.40 -1.36
N VAL A 313 -10.24 12.64 -2.14
CA VAL A 313 -10.35 12.92 -3.57
C VAL A 313 -9.25 12.22 -4.35
N VAL A 314 -9.61 11.66 -5.48
CA VAL A 314 -8.69 11.20 -6.52
C VAL A 314 -8.86 12.07 -7.75
N ILE A 315 -7.75 12.51 -8.34
CA ILE A 315 -7.77 13.33 -9.55
C ILE A 315 -6.92 12.65 -10.64
N ASN A 316 -7.51 12.37 -11.79
CA ASN A 316 -6.77 12.04 -12.99
C ASN A 316 -6.36 13.35 -13.68
N PHE A 317 -5.09 13.74 -13.58
CA PHE A 317 -4.54 14.85 -14.33
C PHE A 317 -4.55 14.56 -15.83
N GLU A 318 -4.31 13.29 -16.18
CA GLU A 318 -4.53 12.72 -17.49
C GLU A 318 -5.28 11.38 -17.37
N LEU A 319 -6.16 11.10 -18.32
CA LEU A 319 -6.79 9.79 -18.42
C LEU A 319 -5.76 8.71 -18.73
N PRO A 320 -5.85 7.55 -18.10
CA PRO A 320 -5.02 6.41 -18.48
C PRO A 320 -5.38 5.91 -19.88
N ARG A 321 -4.50 5.12 -20.47
CA ARG A 321 -4.76 4.50 -21.79
C ARG A 321 -5.73 3.32 -21.68
N ASP A 322 -5.65 2.60 -20.56
CA ASP A 322 -6.45 1.43 -20.25
C ASP A 322 -7.60 1.80 -19.29
N PRO A 323 -8.87 1.51 -19.66
CA PRO A 323 -10.04 1.74 -18.82
C PRO A 323 -9.97 1.06 -17.45
N GLU A 324 -9.35 -0.11 -17.36
CA GLU A 324 -9.18 -0.84 -16.11
C GLU A 324 -8.31 -0.04 -15.13
N ILE A 325 -7.26 0.62 -15.62
CA ILE A 325 -6.41 1.48 -14.80
C ILE A 325 -7.22 2.65 -14.22
N HIS A 326 -8.19 3.20 -14.99
CA HIS A 326 -9.08 4.23 -14.48
C HIS A 326 -9.86 3.75 -13.25
N VAL A 327 -10.47 2.57 -13.34
CA VAL A 327 -11.22 1.98 -12.22
C VAL A 327 -10.30 1.73 -11.01
N HIS A 328 -9.07 1.29 -11.21
CA HIS A 328 -8.09 1.10 -10.14
C HIS A 328 -7.64 2.43 -9.49
N ARG A 329 -7.52 3.50 -10.28
CA ARG A 329 -7.20 4.84 -9.76
C ARG A 329 -8.32 5.38 -8.89
N ILE A 330 -9.55 5.38 -9.39
CA ILE A 330 -10.70 5.90 -8.64
C ILE A 330 -11.01 5.06 -7.40
N GLY A 331 -10.76 3.75 -7.42
CA GLY A 331 -10.89 2.86 -6.27
C GLY A 331 -9.89 3.11 -5.13
N ARG A 332 -9.10 4.20 -5.19
CA ARG A 332 -8.30 4.69 -4.06
C ARG A 332 -9.10 5.57 -3.10
N THR A 333 -10.27 6.05 -3.51
CA THR A 333 -11.24 6.76 -2.65
C THR A 333 -12.51 5.93 -2.45
N GLY A 334 -13.45 6.37 -1.62
CA GLY A 334 -14.73 5.70 -1.38
C GLY A 334 -14.57 4.33 -0.70
N ARG A 335 -13.71 4.21 0.32
CA ARG A 335 -13.50 2.98 1.06
C ARG A 335 -14.22 3.01 2.40
N ALA A 336 -14.50 1.83 2.95
CA ALA A 336 -15.14 1.66 4.27
C ALA A 336 -16.53 2.32 4.44
N GLY A 337 -17.30 2.43 3.35
CA GLY A 337 -18.65 3.00 3.39
C GLY A 337 -18.70 4.54 3.30
N GLU A 338 -17.56 5.22 3.12
CA GLU A 338 -17.53 6.67 2.91
C GLU A 338 -17.72 7.04 1.43
N GLU A 339 -18.33 8.20 1.16
CA GLU A 339 -18.46 8.74 -0.19
C GLU A 339 -17.08 9.15 -0.73
N GLY A 340 -16.72 8.66 -1.92
CA GLY A 340 -15.50 9.02 -2.64
C GLY A 340 -15.75 10.03 -3.75
N LEU A 341 -14.78 10.90 -4.02
CA LEU A 341 -14.84 11.84 -5.13
C LEU A 341 -13.68 11.57 -6.10
N ALA A 342 -14.01 11.29 -7.37
CA ALA A 342 -13.05 11.06 -8.45
C ALA A 342 -13.25 12.08 -9.56
N LEU A 343 -12.24 12.91 -9.80
CA LEU A 343 -12.28 13.99 -10.79
C LEU A 343 -11.26 13.70 -11.90
N SER A 344 -11.61 14.01 -13.13
CA SER A 344 -10.69 13.83 -14.25
C SER A 344 -10.64 15.06 -15.12
N LEU A 345 -9.44 15.50 -15.47
CA LEU A 345 -9.22 16.54 -16.48
C LEU A 345 -9.17 15.87 -17.85
N ILE A 346 -10.07 16.26 -18.72
CA ILE A 346 -10.22 15.70 -20.08
C ILE A 346 -10.03 16.79 -21.12
N THR A 347 -9.49 16.41 -22.27
CA THR A 347 -9.40 17.30 -23.45
C THR A 347 -10.31 16.81 -24.55
N ALA A 348 -10.65 17.68 -25.50
CA ALA A 348 -11.47 17.33 -26.65
C ALA A 348 -10.84 16.22 -27.53
N THR A 349 -9.54 16.01 -27.46
CA THR A 349 -8.82 14.97 -28.21
C THR A 349 -8.88 13.58 -27.57
N GLU A 350 -9.36 13.47 -26.32
CA GLU A 350 -9.40 12.21 -25.55
C GLU A 350 -10.72 11.44 -25.68
N ASN A 351 -11.61 11.82 -26.60
CA ASN A 351 -12.95 11.19 -26.77
C ASN A 351 -12.91 9.66 -26.83
N LYS A 352 -11.93 9.07 -27.54
CA LYS A 352 -11.81 7.61 -27.64
C LYS A 352 -11.54 6.95 -26.28
N ARG A 353 -10.73 7.57 -25.42
CA ARG A 353 -10.45 7.06 -24.07
C ARG A 353 -11.68 7.21 -23.17
N ILE A 354 -12.37 8.34 -23.30
CA ILE A 354 -13.58 8.63 -22.55
C ILE A 354 -14.63 7.55 -22.85
N THR A 355 -14.93 7.32 -24.15
CA THR A 355 -15.87 6.28 -24.57
C THR A 355 -15.48 4.90 -24.05
N ALA A 356 -14.22 4.51 -24.18
CA ALA A 356 -13.75 3.22 -23.69
C ALA A 356 -13.91 3.07 -22.16
N ILE A 357 -13.69 4.14 -21.39
CA ILE A 357 -13.89 4.14 -19.93
C ILE A 357 -15.36 4.01 -19.58
N GLU A 358 -16.23 4.76 -20.26
CA GLU A 358 -17.69 4.73 -20.04
C GLU A 358 -18.29 3.37 -20.41
N GLU A 359 -17.85 2.77 -21.52
CA GLU A 359 -18.23 1.40 -21.92
C GLU A 359 -17.77 0.36 -20.88
N TYR A 360 -16.53 0.47 -20.39
CA TYR A 360 -15.99 -0.46 -19.39
C TYR A 360 -16.73 -0.37 -18.04
N ILE A 361 -17.12 0.85 -17.64
CA ILE A 361 -17.87 1.09 -16.38
C ILE A 361 -19.36 0.76 -16.58
N GLY A 362 -19.87 0.78 -17.82
CA GLY A 362 -21.28 0.60 -18.13
C GLY A 362 -22.16 1.81 -17.79
N ALA A 363 -21.56 2.99 -17.66
CA ALA A 363 -22.27 4.22 -17.30
C ALA A 363 -21.59 5.46 -17.88
N THR A 364 -22.38 6.46 -18.24
CA THR A 364 -21.87 7.78 -18.67
C THR A 364 -21.44 8.59 -17.46
N ILE A 365 -20.23 9.17 -17.52
CA ILE A 365 -19.69 10.01 -16.44
C ILE A 365 -20.12 11.47 -16.67
N PRO A 366 -20.75 12.13 -15.70
CA PRO A 366 -21.17 13.52 -15.83
C PRO A 366 -20.02 14.47 -16.17
N ARG A 367 -20.29 15.42 -17.04
CA ARG A 367 -19.38 16.52 -17.38
C ARG A 367 -19.68 17.71 -16.47
N ALA A 368 -18.64 18.40 -16.04
CA ALA A 368 -18.74 19.61 -15.23
C ALA A 368 -17.91 20.73 -15.85
N GLU A 369 -18.36 21.96 -15.66
CA GLU A 369 -17.69 23.15 -16.16
C GLU A 369 -16.78 23.73 -15.07
N LEU A 370 -15.54 24.09 -15.46
CA LEU A 370 -14.59 24.72 -14.53
C LEU A 370 -15.08 26.09 -14.03
N GLU A 371 -15.84 26.79 -14.86
CA GLU A 371 -16.38 28.12 -14.56
C GLU A 371 -17.38 28.09 -13.41
N SER A 372 -18.04 26.95 -13.20
CA SER A 372 -18.96 26.75 -12.07
C SER A 372 -18.23 26.66 -10.70
N LEU A 373 -16.92 26.42 -10.71
CA LEU A 373 -16.13 26.31 -9.49
C LEU A 373 -15.81 27.71 -8.95
N THR A 374 -16.24 27.97 -7.74
CA THR A 374 -15.92 29.21 -7.02
C THR A 374 -14.50 29.10 -6.45
N MET A 375 -13.68 30.13 -6.71
CA MET A 375 -12.38 30.25 -6.05
C MET A 375 -12.57 30.97 -4.72
N PRO A 376 -12.33 30.33 -3.57
CA PRO A 376 -12.31 31.07 -2.31
C PRO A 376 -11.18 32.10 -2.35
N SER A 377 -11.41 33.28 -1.78
CA SER A 377 -10.40 34.33 -1.67
C SER A 377 -9.22 33.98 -0.72
N ALA A 378 -9.32 32.86 -0.01
CA ALA A 378 -8.30 32.40 0.94
C ALA A 378 -7.25 31.53 0.25
N ALA A 379 -6.01 31.65 0.73
CA ALA A 379 -4.87 30.82 0.33
C ALA A 379 -5.19 29.31 0.37
N ALA A 380 -4.43 28.52 -0.39
CA ALA A 380 -4.50 27.07 -0.36
C ALA A 380 -4.49 26.53 1.08
N ARG A 381 -5.25 25.47 1.33
CA ARG A 381 -5.29 24.85 2.68
C ARG A 381 -3.89 24.38 3.05
N GLN A 382 -3.33 24.90 4.13
CA GLN A 382 -2.08 24.39 4.67
C GLN A 382 -2.30 23.01 5.29
N ALA A 383 -1.30 22.14 5.17
CA ALA A 383 -1.31 20.85 5.85
C ALA A 383 -1.41 21.06 7.38
N PRO A 384 -2.29 20.31 8.08
CA PRO A 384 -2.50 20.49 9.52
C PRO A 384 -1.31 20.05 10.36
N MET A 385 -0.43 19.23 9.80
CA MET A 385 0.73 18.66 10.47
C MET A 385 2.03 19.08 9.79
N VAL A 386 3.13 18.93 10.52
CA VAL A 386 4.51 19.09 10.04
C VAL A 386 5.27 17.82 10.39
N THR A 387 6.10 17.32 9.48
CA THR A 387 6.97 16.19 9.76
C THR A 387 8.32 16.64 10.31
N LEU A 388 8.70 16.12 11.48
CA LEU A 388 10.07 16.14 11.97
C LEU A 388 10.75 14.83 11.64
N CYS A 389 11.96 14.90 11.07
CA CYS A 389 12.82 13.74 10.81
C CYS A 389 13.92 13.71 11.87
N ILE A 390 14.06 12.57 12.52
CA ILE A 390 15.08 12.25 13.50
C ILE A 390 16.05 11.29 12.83
N ASP A 391 17.36 11.61 12.78
CA ASP A 391 18.41 10.75 12.20
C ASP A 391 18.77 9.62 13.17
N GLY A 392 17.74 8.90 13.64
CA GLY A 392 17.79 7.74 14.52
C GLY A 392 16.61 6.82 14.28
N GLY A 393 16.84 5.51 14.21
CA GLY A 393 15.83 4.52 13.87
C GLY A 393 16.00 3.19 14.62
N ARG A 394 15.45 2.12 14.06
CA ARG A 394 15.49 0.76 14.67
C ARG A 394 16.92 0.29 14.98
N LYS A 395 17.88 0.60 14.10
CA LYS A 395 19.31 0.27 14.30
C LYS A 395 19.93 1.00 15.50
N ASN A 396 19.37 2.14 15.86
CA ASN A 396 19.71 2.87 17.07
C ASN A 396 18.83 2.46 18.27
N LYS A 397 18.01 1.42 18.14
CA LYS A 397 17.05 0.94 19.13
C LYS A 397 15.97 1.97 19.51
N VAL A 398 15.69 2.94 18.63
CA VAL A 398 14.63 3.92 18.81
C VAL A 398 13.27 3.27 18.59
N ARG A 399 12.31 3.55 19.47
CA ARG A 399 10.93 3.08 19.41
C ARG A 399 9.96 4.27 19.42
N PRO A 400 8.71 4.11 18.93
CA PRO A 400 7.74 5.19 18.96
C PRO A 400 7.52 5.81 20.35
N GLY A 401 7.47 4.96 21.39
CA GLY A 401 7.32 5.42 22.78
C GLY A 401 8.48 6.29 23.30
N ASP A 402 9.70 6.05 22.81
CA ASP A 402 10.86 6.88 23.20
C ASP A 402 10.74 8.30 22.63
N ILE A 403 10.22 8.42 21.40
CA ILE A 403 9.96 9.71 20.72
C ILE A 403 8.81 10.43 21.42
N LEU A 404 7.71 9.72 21.66
CA LEU A 404 6.54 10.27 22.34
C LEU A 404 6.93 10.79 23.73
N GLY A 405 7.66 9.99 24.53
CA GLY A 405 8.12 10.40 25.85
C GLY A 405 9.05 11.63 25.81
N ALA A 406 9.96 11.71 24.83
CA ALA A 406 10.80 12.88 24.65
C ALA A 406 10.02 14.15 24.29
N LEU A 407 8.91 14.02 23.56
CA LEU A 407 8.06 15.15 23.15
C LEU A 407 7.09 15.60 24.25
N THR A 408 6.53 14.65 25.02
CA THR A 408 5.42 14.90 25.97
C THR A 408 5.86 14.95 27.44
N GLY A 409 7.15 14.76 27.78
CA GLY A 409 7.68 14.88 29.16
C GLY A 409 7.45 16.24 29.77
N GLU A 410 7.98 16.49 30.98
CA GLU A 410 7.83 17.77 31.69
C GLU A 410 8.06 18.98 30.79
N MET A 411 7.11 19.92 30.77
CA MET A 411 7.09 21.09 29.88
C MET A 411 7.06 20.74 28.37
N GLY A 412 6.66 19.52 27.98
CA GLY A 412 6.53 19.09 26.61
C GLY A 412 5.23 19.54 25.94
N ILE A 413 5.05 19.11 24.67
CA ILE A 413 3.79 19.34 23.96
C ILE A 413 2.72 18.33 24.40
N PRO A 414 1.42 18.65 24.33
CA PRO A 414 0.36 17.68 24.58
C PRO A 414 0.46 16.47 23.67
N GLY A 415 0.19 15.28 24.19
CA GLY A 415 0.21 14.04 23.39
C GLY A 415 -0.77 14.06 22.20
N SER A 416 -1.88 14.79 22.31
CA SER A 416 -2.86 15.01 21.23
C SER A 416 -2.30 15.81 20.03
N GLU A 417 -1.17 16.50 20.21
CA GLU A 417 -0.49 17.26 19.16
C GLU A 417 0.59 16.44 18.44
N VAL A 418 0.89 15.23 18.96
CA VAL A 418 1.79 14.28 18.33
C VAL A 418 0.95 13.30 17.51
N GLY A 419 1.14 13.32 16.21
CA GLY A 419 0.48 12.40 15.29
C GLY A 419 1.30 11.10 15.08
N LYS A 420 1.21 10.56 13.88
CA LYS A 420 1.86 9.29 13.52
C LYS A 420 3.38 9.35 13.67
N ILE A 421 3.96 8.28 14.25
CA ILE A 421 5.39 8.08 14.39
C ILE A 421 5.78 6.84 13.57
N ASP A 422 6.52 7.05 12.49
CA ASP A 422 7.03 6.00 11.61
C ASP A 422 8.53 5.80 11.82
N VAL A 423 8.93 4.64 12.39
CA VAL A 423 10.32 4.31 12.67
C VAL A 423 10.87 3.42 11.55
N PHE A 424 11.88 3.92 10.85
CA PHE A 424 12.68 3.19 9.85
C PHE A 424 14.00 2.68 10.46
N ASP A 425 14.85 2.05 9.66
CA ASP A 425 16.09 1.47 10.18
C ASP A 425 17.05 2.53 10.72
N PHE A 426 17.20 3.65 10.03
CA PHE A 426 18.19 4.70 10.34
C PHE A 426 17.58 6.06 10.67
N HIS A 427 16.27 6.24 10.50
CA HIS A 427 15.58 7.50 10.76
C HIS A 427 14.15 7.25 11.23
N THR A 428 13.57 8.28 11.86
CA THR A 428 12.19 8.27 12.33
C THR A 428 11.49 9.54 11.86
N TYR A 429 10.29 9.40 11.32
CA TYR A 429 9.41 10.53 11.01
C TYR A 429 8.31 10.63 12.08
N VAL A 430 8.11 11.82 12.60
CA VAL A 430 7.02 12.11 13.54
C VAL A 430 6.22 13.30 13.04
N ALA A 431 4.90 13.14 13.02
CA ALA A 431 3.98 14.22 12.71
C ALA A 431 3.70 15.07 13.94
N ILE A 432 3.77 16.36 13.82
CA ILE A 432 3.46 17.31 14.89
C ILE A 432 2.45 18.33 14.34
N ARG A 433 1.46 18.72 15.12
CA ARG A 433 0.57 19.84 14.74
C ARG A 433 1.38 21.08 14.41
N LEU A 434 0.99 21.79 13.35
CA LEU A 434 1.72 22.95 12.82
C LEU A 434 2.02 23.99 13.93
N ALA A 435 1.06 24.26 14.82
CA ALA A 435 1.22 25.21 15.92
C ALA A 435 2.34 24.86 16.91
N SER A 436 2.57 23.57 17.16
CA SER A 436 3.55 23.09 18.13
C SER A 436 4.87 22.63 17.51
N ALA A 437 5.03 22.74 16.19
CA ALA A 437 6.17 22.20 15.46
C ALA A 437 7.53 22.79 15.91
N ASN A 438 7.58 24.08 16.19
CA ASN A 438 8.82 24.75 16.61
C ASN A 438 9.21 24.35 18.05
N LEU A 439 8.25 24.26 18.97
CA LEU A 439 8.48 23.80 20.34
C LEU A 439 8.94 22.35 20.36
N ALA A 440 8.26 21.48 19.59
CA ALA A 440 8.64 20.07 19.45
C ALA A 440 10.06 19.90 18.89
N MET A 441 10.44 20.71 17.89
CA MET A 441 11.77 20.66 17.31
C MET A 441 12.86 21.09 18.31
N ALA A 442 12.63 22.18 19.07
CA ALA A 442 13.55 22.63 20.11
C ALA A 442 13.74 21.53 21.16
N ARG A 443 12.62 20.95 21.62
CA ARG A 443 12.63 19.89 22.61
C ARG A 443 13.43 18.65 22.18
N LEU A 444 13.21 18.16 20.96
CA LEU A 444 13.96 17.00 20.45
C LEU A 444 15.46 17.29 20.24
N ARG A 445 15.87 18.55 20.09
CA ARG A 445 17.28 18.94 20.01
C ARG A 445 17.95 19.01 21.39
N GLU A 446 17.22 19.41 22.42
CA GLU A 446 17.71 19.59 23.79
C GLU A 446 17.67 18.30 24.61
N HIS A 447 16.78 17.37 24.28
CA HIS A 447 16.57 16.16 25.04
C HIS A 447 17.15 14.92 24.35
N LYS A 448 17.74 14.04 25.17
CA LYS A 448 18.26 12.76 24.72
C LYS A 448 17.12 11.77 24.47
N ILE A 449 17.15 11.12 23.33
CA ILE A 449 16.31 9.97 23.02
C ILE A 449 17.13 8.71 23.28
N LYS A 450 16.72 7.89 24.24
CA LYS A 450 17.53 6.72 24.70
C LYS A 450 18.99 7.06 25.07
N GLY A 451 19.19 8.16 25.74
CA GLY A 451 20.53 8.59 26.17
C GLY A 451 21.43 9.19 25.10
N ARG A 452 20.91 9.40 23.87
CA ARG A 452 21.65 9.96 22.72
C ARG A 452 20.98 11.19 22.15
N TYR A 453 21.77 12.10 21.60
CA TYR A 453 21.28 13.19 20.78
C TYR A 453 21.23 12.75 19.31
N PHE A 454 20.19 13.19 18.59
CA PHE A 454 20.03 12.97 17.16
C PHE A 454 19.87 14.29 16.42
N LYS A 455 20.31 14.30 15.17
CA LYS A 455 20.04 15.45 14.31
C LYS A 455 18.56 15.46 13.94
N ILE A 456 17.92 16.64 14.10
CA ILE A 456 16.49 16.83 13.81
C ILE A 456 16.35 17.80 12.65
N ARG A 457 15.54 17.42 11.69
CA ARG A 457 15.19 18.22 10.50
C ARG A 457 13.68 18.41 10.45
N LYS A 458 13.23 19.56 9.99
CA LYS A 458 11.82 19.88 9.73
C LYS A 458 11.60 19.85 8.22
N PHE A 459 10.49 19.26 7.78
CA PHE A 459 10.06 19.22 6.39
C PHE A 459 8.78 20.02 6.18
#